data_e907193fddf5bc942c300e615f5cfb9a
#
_entry.id   e907193fddf5bc942c300e615f5cfb9a
#
_cell.length_a   1.000
_cell.length_b   1.000
_cell.length_c   1.000
_cell.angle_alpha   90.00
_cell.angle_beta   90.00
_cell.angle_gamma   90.00
#
_symmetry.space_group_name_H-M   'P 1'
#
loop_
_entity.id
_entity.type
_entity.pdbx_description
1 polymer ?
#
loop_
_entity_poly.entity_id
_entity_poly.type
_entity_poly.pdbx_seq_one_letter_code
_entity_poly.pdbx_strand_id
1 'polypeptide(L)'
;MTTVSVIFLLSVIFFSVHATEKAYFLQEDFIDQINEVATTWKAGVNFDPNTPVEHMLRLLGSKGVQKNKTLSPEMYKTHDVAYKNMQHPPHHPPIPPNFDARRHWRKCDSLIGEVRDQGNCGSCWAMSTSSAFADRLCIATDGQFNELLSAEELTFCCHLCGFGCKGGWPIKAWEYFRKHGIVTGGDYQSYEGCQPYRIPPCPYDQSGNNTCSGKPMEKNHRCTRMCYGNQDLDFKEDHRFTRDAYYLTYGTIQKDVLAYGPIEASFEVYDDFPSYKSGVYIKSENASYLGGHAVKLIGWGEEYGVPYWLLVNSWNEDWGDNGLFKI
;
A
#
# COMPACT_ATOMS: atom_id res chain seq x y z
N MET A 1 -68.34 7.86 -36.04
CA MET A 1 -67.79 8.53 -34.88
C MET A 1 -66.96 7.50 -34.13
N THR A 2 -65.68 7.47 -34.36
CA THR A 2 -64.70 6.55 -33.72
C THR A 2 -63.88 7.32 -32.69
N THR A 3 -64.11 7.01 -31.43
CA THR A 3 -63.39 7.58 -30.27
C THR A 3 -62.03 6.93 -30.19
N VAL A 4 -60.97 7.72 -30.36
CA VAL A 4 -59.58 7.32 -30.13
C VAL A 4 -59.23 7.60 -28.63
N SER A 5 -59.05 6.53 -27.86
CA SER A 5 -58.52 6.63 -26.48
C SER A 5 -57.01 6.73 -26.52
N VAL A 6 -56.50 7.87 -26.07
CA VAL A 6 -55.04 8.07 -25.86
C VAL A 6 -54.69 7.60 -24.48
N ILE A 7 -53.95 6.50 -24.39
CA ILE A 7 -53.39 6.00 -23.12
C ILE A 7 -52.05 6.72 -22.88
N PHE A 8 -51.99 7.59 -21.85
CA PHE A 8 -50.76 8.17 -21.33
C PHE A 8 -50.05 7.13 -20.43
N LEU A 9 -48.97 6.56 -20.93
CA LEU A 9 -48.02 5.78 -20.10
C LEU A 9 -47.17 6.75 -19.32
N LEU A 10 -47.46 6.94 -18.05
CA LEU A 10 -46.56 7.56 -17.07
C LEU A 10 -45.44 6.58 -16.74
N SER A 11 -44.27 6.76 -17.35
CA SER A 11 -43.05 6.08 -16.93
C SER A 11 -42.55 6.69 -15.60
N VAL A 12 -42.83 6.03 -14.49
CA VAL A 12 -42.25 6.35 -13.20
C VAL A 12 -40.78 5.87 -13.23
N ILE A 13 -39.88 6.80 -13.44
CA ILE A 13 -38.44 6.55 -13.30
C ILE A 13 -38.15 6.44 -11.79
N PHE A 14 -38.04 5.21 -11.28
CA PHE A 14 -37.47 4.96 -9.96
C PHE A 14 -35.98 5.28 -10.03
N PHE A 15 -35.59 6.45 -9.56
CA PHE A 15 -34.22 6.69 -9.13
C PHE A 15 -34.00 5.85 -7.85
N SER A 16 -33.40 4.68 -8.01
CA SER A 16 -32.80 3.97 -6.88
C SER A 16 -31.65 4.82 -6.35
N VAL A 17 -31.91 5.60 -5.32
CA VAL A 17 -30.85 6.13 -4.47
C VAL A 17 -30.28 4.92 -3.76
N HIS A 18 -29.21 4.36 -4.30
CA HIS A 18 -28.39 3.42 -3.55
C HIS A 18 -27.69 4.24 -2.46
N ALA A 19 -28.29 4.29 -1.27
CA ALA A 19 -27.57 4.71 -0.09
C ALA A 19 -26.39 3.75 0.03
N THR A 20 -25.17 4.27 -0.12
CA THR A 20 -23.95 3.48 0.07
C THR A 20 -23.95 2.99 1.53
N GLU A 21 -23.92 1.68 1.71
CA GLU A 21 -23.96 1.06 3.03
C GLU A 21 -22.71 1.47 3.81
N LYS A 22 -22.92 2.00 5.03
CA LYS A 22 -21.84 2.38 5.95
C LYS A 22 -21.04 1.13 6.32
N ALA A 23 -19.74 1.27 6.47
CA ALA A 23 -18.89 0.18 6.92
C ALA A 23 -19.20 -0.14 8.40
N TYR A 24 -19.89 -1.27 8.64
CA TYR A 24 -20.26 -1.73 9.97
C TYR A 24 -19.03 -1.91 10.87
N PHE A 25 -17.92 -2.29 10.28
CA PHE A 25 -16.65 -2.56 10.97
C PHE A 25 -15.89 -1.28 11.38
N LEU A 26 -16.40 -0.10 11.05
CA LEU A 26 -15.86 1.19 11.51
C LEU A 26 -16.70 1.79 12.64
N GLN A 27 -17.76 1.09 13.09
CA GLN A 27 -18.64 1.57 14.17
C GLN A 27 -18.00 1.29 15.55
N GLU A 28 -18.29 2.15 16.52
CA GLU A 28 -17.75 2.03 17.88
C GLU A 28 -18.08 0.68 18.51
N ASP A 29 -19.32 0.20 18.36
CA ASP A 29 -19.74 -1.10 18.90
C ASP A 29 -18.88 -2.28 18.37
N PHE A 30 -18.47 -2.23 17.10
CA PHE A 30 -17.59 -3.24 16.51
C PHE A 30 -16.16 -3.13 17.05
N ILE A 31 -15.65 -1.90 17.18
CA ILE A 31 -14.35 -1.61 17.78
C ILE A 31 -14.28 -2.09 19.23
N ASP A 32 -15.33 -1.86 20.00
CA ASP A 32 -15.43 -2.31 21.39
C ASP A 32 -15.43 -3.85 21.48
N GLN A 33 -16.19 -4.54 20.62
CA GLN A 33 -16.18 -6.01 20.53
C GLN A 33 -14.80 -6.57 20.23
N ILE A 34 -14.01 -5.91 19.35
CA ILE A 34 -12.61 -6.30 19.10
C ILE A 34 -11.81 -6.16 20.40
N ASN A 35 -11.93 -5.02 21.09
CA ASN A 35 -11.14 -4.74 22.29
C ASN A 35 -11.50 -5.64 23.49
N GLU A 36 -12.70 -6.24 23.51
CA GLU A 36 -13.09 -7.24 24.51
C GLU A 36 -12.31 -8.56 24.35
N VAL A 37 -11.94 -8.93 23.12
CA VAL A 37 -11.34 -10.23 22.83
C VAL A 37 -9.85 -10.14 22.44
N ALA A 38 -9.40 -9.02 21.86
CA ALA A 38 -8.03 -8.84 21.45
C ALA A 38 -7.10 -8.65 22.65
N THR A 39 -6.08 -9.52 22.76
CA THR A 39 -5.12 -9.51 23.87
C THR A 39 -3.76 -8.93 23.47
N THR A 40 -3.45 -8.89 22.19
CA THR A 40 -2.13 -8.52 21.65
C THR A 40 -2.10 -7.16 20.99
N TRP A 41 -3.27 -6.58 20.71
CA TRP A 41 -3.40 -5.30 20.04
C TRP A 41 -4.64 -4.52 20.52
N LYS A 42 -4.70 -3.26 20.10
CA LYS A 42 -5.81 -2.37 20.41
C LYS A 42 -6.43 -1.82 19.13
N ALA A 43 -7.75 -1.86 19.08
CA ALA A 43 -8.56 -1.21 18.06
C ALA A 43 -8.97 0.21 18.49
N GLY A 44 -9.19 1.08 17.52
CA GLY A 44 -9.72 2.42 17.73
C GLY A 44 -10.19 3.04 16.42
N VAL A 45 -10.74 4.24 16.49
CA VAL A 45 -11.26 4.96 15.34
C VAL A 45 -10.09 5.48 14.48
N ASN A 46 -10.01 5.02 13.23
CA ASN A 46 -9.07 5.46 12.20
C ASN A 46 -9.76 6.08 10.99
N PHE A 47 -11.03 5.81 10.81
CA PHE A 47 -11.84 6.30 9.70
C PHE A 47 -13.15 6.85 10.22
N ASP A 48 -13.74 7.81 9.49
CA ASP A 48 -15.08 8.30 9.78
C ASP A 48 -16.08 7.12 9.81
N PRO A 49 -16.88 6.96 10.87
CA PRO A 49 -17.90 5.91 10.96
C PRO A 49 -18.92 5.93 9.81
N ASN A 50 -19.07 7.07 9.13
CA ASN A 50 -19.93 7.19 7.94
C ASN A 50 -19.26 6.75 6.65
N THR A 51 -17.99 6.33 6.67
CA THR A 51 -17.27 5.86 5.49
C THR A 51 -17.98 4.64 4.89
N PRO A 52 -18.31 4.67 3.58
CA PRO A 52 -18.94 3.53 2.92
C PRO A 52 -17.99 2.31 2.86
N VAL A 53 -18.53 1.11 2.95
CA VAL A 53 -17.78 -0.15 2.75
C VAL A 53 -17.00 -0.10 1.44
N GLU A 54 -17.63 0.37 0.38
CA GLU A 54 -17.01 0.45 -0.94
C GLU A 54 -15.74 1.33 -0.96
N HIS A 55 -15.68 2.40 -0.15
CA HIS A 55 -14.49 3.22 -0.01
C HIS A 55 -13.35 2.40 0.60
N MET A 56 -13.60 1.65 1.67
CA MET A 56 -12.60 0.81 2.31
C MET A 56 -12.07 -0.27 1.36
N LEU A 57 -12.96 -0.91 0.60
CA LEU A 57 -12.56 -1.91 -0.39
C LEU A 57 -11.69 -1.34 -1.52
N ARG A 58 -11.88 -0.06 -1.88
CA ARG A 58 -11.07 0.62 -2.90
C ARG A 58 -9.61 0.83 -2.48
N LEU A 59 -9.32 0.96 -1.18
CA LEU A 59 -7.96 1.08 -0.67
C LEU A 59 -7.16 -0.22 -0.84
N LEU A 60 -7.83 -1.35 -1.04
CA LEU A 60 -7.24 -2.68 -1.10
C LEU A 60 -6.89 -3.05 -2.54
N GLY A 61 -5.79 -2.50 -3.05
CA GLY A 61 -5.40 -2.59 -4.46
C GLY A 61 -4.41 -3.70 -4.81
N SER A 62 -3.99 -4.57 -3.89
CA SER A 62 -3.05 -5.66 -4.22
C SER A 62 -3.75 -6.84 -4.88
N LYS A 63 -3.42 -7.09 -6.15
CA LYS A 63 -4.03 -8.17 -6.96
C LYS A 63 -3.35 -9.53 -6.79
N GLY A 64 -2.18 -9.59 -6.18
CA GLY A 64 -1.45 -10.83 -5.93
C GLY A 64 -2.03 -11.66 -4.78
N VAL A 65 -2.80 -11.03 -3.90
CA VAL A 65 -3.39 -11.66 -2.73
C VAL A 65 -4.77 -12.20 -3.06
N GLN A 66 -4.96 -13.49 -2.81
CA GLN A 66 -6.27 -14.15 -2.95
C GLN A 66 -6.51 -14.98 -1.69
N LYS A 67 -7.73 -14.89 -1.13
CA LYS A 67 -8.12 -15.60 0.08
C LYS A 67 -7.70 -17.08 0.05
N ASN A 68 -6.93 -17.49 1.05
CA ASN A 68 -6.45 -18.86 1.22
C ASN A 68 -5.63 -19.43 0.05
N LYS A 69 -5.01 -18.59 -0.79
CA LYS A 69 -4.10 -19.07 -1.83
C LYS A 69 -2.66 -18.72 -1.48
N THR A 70 -1.86 -19.76 -1.30
CA THR A 70 -0.39 -19.63 -1.34
C THR A 70 0.09 -19.49 -2.79
N LEU A 71 1.21 -18.78 -2.98
CA LEU A 71 1.88 -18.73 -4.28
C LEU A 71 2.23 -20.16 -4.74
N SER A 72 2.11 -20.44 -6.04
CA SER A 72 2.44 -21.78 -6.54
C SER A 72 3.92 -22.09 -6.37
N PRO A 73 4.28 -23.37 -6.17
CA PRO A 73 5.69 -23.78 -6.09
C PRO A 73 6.53 -23.38 -7.33
N GLU A 74 5.90 -23.26 -8.49
CA GLU A 74 6.56 -22.81 -9.72
C GLU A 74 6.95 -21.33 -9.67
N MET A 75 6.14 -20.49 -9.07
CA MET A 75 6.48 -19.07 -8.85
C MET A 75 7.71 -18.93 -7.96
N TYR A 76 7.86 -19.78 -6.96
CA TYR A 76 9.07 -19.81 -6.13
C TYR A 76 10.29 -20.38 -6.86
N LYS A 77 10.15 -21.37 -7.74
CA LYS A 77 11.28 -21.97 -8.46
C LYS A 77 12.01 -21.00 -9.37
N THR A 78 11.28 -20.13 -10.08
CA THR A 78 11.88 -19.07 -10.91
C THR A 78 12.68 -18.08 -10.05
N HIS A 79 12.31 -17.91 -8.81
CA HIS A 79 12.94 -16.97 -7.87
C HIS A 79 14.11 -17.56 -7.11
N ASP A 80 14.09 -18.84 -6.80
CA ASP A 80 15.25 -19.55 -6.23
C ASP A 80 16.49 -19.45 -7.13
N VAL A 81 16.31 -19.38 -8.44
CA VAL A 81 17.41 -19.18 -9.41
C VAL A 81 17.90 -17.74 -9.37
N ALA A 82 17.01 -16.75 -9.37
CA ALA A 82 17.38 -15.35 -9.25
C ALA A 82 18.06 -15.07 -7.90
N TYR A 83 17.50 -15.58 -6.82
CA TYR A 83 18.05 -15.44 -5.47
C TYR A 83 19.42 -16.14 -5.33
N LYS A 84 19.63 -17.31 -5.90
CA LYS A 84 20.94 -18.01 -5.92
C LYS A 84 21.98 -17.32 -6.78
N ASN A 85 21.55 -16.63 -7.84
CA ASN A 85 22.45 -15.87 -8.72
C ASN A 85 22.81 -14.48 -8.16
N MET A 86 22.09 -13.96 -7.17
CA MET A 86 22.55 -12.84 -6.39
C MET A 86 23.78 -13.31 -5.60
N GLN A 87 24.89 -12.63 -5.80
CA GLN A 87 26.09 -12.85 -4.97
C GLN A 87 25.77 -12.41 -3.55
N HIS A 88 25.19 -13.34 -2.75
CA HIS A 88 25.05 -13.12 -1.33
C HIS A 88 26.44 -12.96 -0.74
N PRO A 89 26.66 -11.98 0.13
CA PRO A 89 27.90 -11.96 0.90
C PRO A 89 28.04 -13.33 1.56
N PRO A 90 29.22 -13.98 1.50
CA PRO A 90 29.42 -15.35 1.97
C PRO A 90 29.17 -15.56 3.48
N HIS A 91 28.98 -14.47 4.21
CA HIS A 91 28.65 -14.47 5.63
C HIS A 91 27.49 -13.51 5.90
N HIS A 92 26.27 -14.04 5.93
CA HIS A 92 25.19 -13.30 6.58
C HIS A 92 25.46 -13.23 8.07
N PRO A 93 25.44 -12.04 8.69
CA PRO A 93 25.42 -11.95 10.13
C PRO A 93 24.23 -12.75 10.67
N PRO A 94 24.32 -13.31 11.89
CA PRO A 94 23.17 -13.96 12.50
C PRO A 94 21.98 -13.00 12.51
N ILE A 95 20.80 -13.52 12.18
CA ILE A 95 19.56 -12.74 12.16
C ILE A 95 19.29 -12.27 13.59
N PRO A 96 19.23 -10.94 13.83
CA PRO A 96 18.95 -10.43 15.15
C PRO A 96 17.49 -10.72 15.54
N PRO A 97 17.17 -10.90 16.85
CA PRO A 97 15.80 -11.14 17.29
C PRO A 97 14.88 -9.95 17.03
N ASN A 98 15.41 -8.75 17.01
CA ASN A 98 14.68 -7.51 16.67
C ASN A 98 15.48 -6.72 15.63
N PHE A 99 14.79 -6.17 14.66
CA PHE A 99 15.38 -5.36 13.61
C PHE A 99 14.42 -4.23 13.19
N ASP A 100 14.97 -3.04 13.02
CA ASP A 100 14.30 -1.88 12.46
C ASP A 100 15.25 -1.21 11.46
N ALA A 101 14.88 -1.21 10.20
CA ALA A 101 15.68 -0.68 9.10
C ALA A 101 16.04 0.80 9.31
N ARG A 102 15.19 1.60 9.91
CA ARG A 102 15.43 3.01 10.24
C ARG A 102 16.61 3.18 11.21
N ARG A 103 16.73 2.24 12.16
CA ARG A 103 17.83 2.25 13.13
C ARG A 103 19.12 1.69 12.57
N HIS A 104 19.01 0.80 11.60
CA HIS A 104 20.15 0.16 10.96
C HIS A 104 20.81 1.05 9.90
N TRP A 105 20.02 1.68 9.04
CA TRP A 105 20.49 2.57 7.97
C TRP A 105 20.14 4.05 8.28
N ARG A 106 20.91 4.64 9.20
CA ARG A 106 20.63 5.99 9.73
C ARG A 106 20.61 7.10 8.68
N LYS A 107 21.36 6.96 7.59
CA LYS A 107 21.36 7.95 6.51
C LYS A 107 20.07 7.92 5.68
N CYS A 108 19.30 6.86 5.80
CA CYS A 108 18.06 6.64 5.07
C CYS A 108 16.83 6.56 6.00
N ASP A 109 16.99 6.90 7.29
CA ASP A 109 15.96 6.67 8.31
C ASP A 109 14.66 7.42 8.01
N SER A 110 14.74 8.67 7.57
CA SER A 110 13.58 9.48 7.18
C SER A 110 12.82 8.86 6.00
N LEU A 111 13.54 8.44 4.95
CA LEU A 111 12.95 7.82 3.77
C LEU A 111 12.33 6.45 4.10
N ILE A 112 13.01 5.63 4.91
CA ILE A 112 12.51 4.33 5.35
C ILE A 112 11.26 4.50 6.22
N GLY A 113 11.25 5.53 7.07
CA GLY A 113 10.12 5.85 7.95
C GLY A 113 8.97 6.59 7.27
N GLU A 114 9.13 7.05 6.04
CA GLU A 114 8.15 7.86 5.34
C GLU A 114 6.82 7.15 5.19
N VAL A 115 5.76 7.78 5.70
CA VAL A 115 4.37 7.31 5.64
C VAL A 115 3.62 8.09 4.57
N ARG A 116 3.28 7.43 3.50
CA ARG A 116 2.58 8.05 2.37
C ARG A 116 1.07 7.96 2.50
N ASP A 117 0.35 8.76 1.71
CA ASP A 117 -1.10 8.67 1.58
C ASP A 117 -1.50 8.35 0.13
N GLN A 118 -2.09 7.17 -0.08
CA GLN A 118 -2.57 6.75 -1.41
C GLN A 118 -3.84 7.49 -1.86
N GLY A 119 -4.47 8.26 -0.95
CA GLY A 119 -5.74 8.94 -1.23
C GLY A 119 -6.88 7.99 -1.56
N ASN A 120 -7.89 8.48 -2.27
CA ASN A 120 -9.04 7.67 -2.69
C ASN A 120 -8.73 6.84 -3.96
N CYS A 121 -7.66 6.05 -3.89
CA CYS A 121 -7.13 5.23 -5.00
C CYS A 121 -6.57 3.91 -4.49
N GLY A 122 -6.88 2.81 -5.17
CA GLY A 122 -6.31 1.49 -4.87
C GLY A 122 -4.87 1.32 -5.37
N SER A 123 -3.99 2.27 -5.07
CA SER A 123 -2.59 2.32 -5.51
C SER A 123 -1.58 1.81 -4.47
N CYS A 124 -2.02 1.12 -3.42
CA CYS A 124 -1.15 0.54 -2.40
C CYS A 124 0.01 -0.29 -3.00
N TRP A 125 -0.27 -1.02 -4.08
CA TRP A 125 0.72 -1.79 -4.84
C TRP A 125 1.83 -0.92 -5.42
N ALA A 126 1.53 0.32 -5.83
CA ALA A 126 2.49 1.27 -6.37
C ALA A 126 3.21 2.04 -5.26
N MET A 127 2.49 2.44 -4.20
CA MET A 127 3.06 3.12 -3.03
C MET A 127 4.11 2.25 -2.35
N SER A 128 3.76 1.02 -2.01
CA SER A 128 4.66 0.12 -1.29
C SER A 128 5.91 -0.26 -2.10
N THR A 129 5.74 -0.57 -3.41
CA THR A 129 6.88 -0.97 -4.24
C THR A 129 7.81 0.20 -4.56
N SER A 130 7.29 1.39 -4.89
CA SER A 130 8.12 2.57 -5.14
C SER A 130 8.87 3.01 -3.88
N SER A 131 8.23 2.97 -2.72
CA SER A 131 8.87 3.30 -1.43
C SER A 131 9.96 2.28 -1.06
N ALA A 132 9.68 0.98 -1.16
CA ALA A 132 10.69 -0.05 -0.88
C ALA A 132 11.89 0.03 -1.85
N PHE A 133 11.66 0.40 -3.10
CA PHE A 133 12.75 0.60 -4.06
C PHE A 133 13.57 1.85 -3.72
N ALA A 134 12.93 2.95 -3.36
CA ALA A 134 13.60 4.17 -2.92
C ALA A 134 14.51 3.90 -1.71
N ASP A 135 14.02 3.19 -0.70
CA ASP A 135 14.79 2.80 0.48
C ASP A 135 16.02 1.97 0.09
N ARG A 136 15.86 0.95 -0.75
CA ARG A 136 16.97 0.11 -1.22
C ARG A 136 17.99 0.89 -2.03
N LEU A 137 17.56 1.87 -2.81
CA LEU A 137 18.46 2.72 -3.57
C LEU A 137 19.23 3.67 -2.64
N CYS A 138 18.58 4.24 -1.64
CA CYS A 138 19.24 5.02 -0.60
C CYS A 138 20.33 4.18 0.13
N ILE A 139 19.99 2.98 0.54
CA ILE A 139 20.92 2.05 1.22
C ILE A 139 22.10 1.69 0.29
N ALA A 140 21.83 1.33 -0.95
CA ALA A 140 22.85 0.93 -1.90
C ALA A 140 23.82 2.07 -2.28
N THR A 141 23.38 3.32 -2.17
CA THR A 141 24.18 4.54 -2.42
C THR A 141 24.74 5.18 -1.16
N ASP A 142 24.63 4.49 0.00
CA ASP A 142 25.05 5.01 1.32
C ASP A 142 24.48 6.40 1.62
N GLY A 143 23.19 6.62 1.28
CA GLY A 143 22.46 7.85 1.51
C GLY A 143 22.69 8.98 0.48
N GLN A 144 23.43 8.72 -0.61
CA GLN A 144 23.61 9.72 -1.68
C GLN A 144 22.32 9.93 -2.47
N PHE A 145 21.55 8.88 -2.69
CA PHE A 145 20.17 8.97 -3.14
C PHE A 145 19.25 8.95 -1.90
N ASN A 146 18.47 9.98 -1.70
CA ASN A 146 17.56 10.09 -0.56
C ASN A 146 16.27 10.83 -0.97
N GLU A 147 15.62 10.28 -1.99
CA GLU A 147 14.41 10.86 -2.60
C GLU A 147 13.35 9.76 -2.78
N LEU A 148 12.07 10.15 -2.77
CA LEU A 148 10.97 9.25 -3.11
C LEU A 148 10.95 8.94 -4.61
N LEU A 149 10.56 7.72 -4.94
CA LEU A 149 10.27 7.33 -6.31
C LEU A 149 8.76 7.46 -6.63
N SER A 150 8.47 7.73 -7.89
CA SER A 150 7.14 8.15 -8.34
C SER A 150 6.10 7.03 -8.29
N ALA A 151 5.25 7.04 -7.27
CA ALA A 151 4.04 6.21 -7.28
C ALA A 151 3.05 6.65 -8.37
N GLU A 152 3.09 7.91 -8.82
CA GLU A 152 2.26 8.42 -9.93
C GLU A 152 2.61 7.74 -11.25
N GLU A 153 3.90 7.77 -11.64
CA GLU A 153 4.33 7.11 -12.87
C GLU A 153 3.98 5.63 -12.85
N LEU A 154 4.29 4.95 -11.75
CA LEU A 154 4.01 3.53 -11.62
C LEU A 154 2.52 3.23 -11.76
N THR A 155 1.68 3.98 -11.06
CA THR A 155 0.22 3.76 -11.07
C THR A 155 -0.39 3.95 -12.44
N PHE A 156 0.06 4.95 -13.20
CA PHE A 156 -0.64 5.37 -14.42
C PHE A 156 0.13 5.10 -15.73
N CYS A 157 1.44 4.81 -15.67
CA CYS A 157 2.24 4.48 -16.85
C CYS A 157 2.54 2.99 -16.99
N CYS A 158 2.56 2.22 -15.90
CA CYS A 158 2.75 0.77 -16.00
C CYS A 158 1.45 0.03 -16.34
N HIS A 159 1.05 0.04 -17.60
CA HIS A 159 -0.19 -0.62 -18.04
C HIS A 159 -0.20 -2.16 -17.87
N LEU A 160 0.97 -2.78 -17.75
CA LEU A 160 1.10 -4.23 -17.50
C LEU A 160 1.14 -4.58 -16.01
N CYS A 161 1.31 -3.57 -15.14
CA CYS A 161 1.34 -3.78 -13.69
C CYS A 161 -0.05 -3.90 -13.08
N GLY A 162 -1.07 -3.30 -13.71
CA GLY A 162 -2.41 -3.26 -13.15
C GLY A 162 -3.34 -2.31 -13.86
N PHE A 163 -4.33 -1.84 -13.12
CA PHE A 163 -5.44 -1.02 -13.62
C PHE A 163 -5.50 0.36 -12.94
N GLY A 164 -4.34 0.90 -12.58
CA GLY A 164 -4.23 2.18 -11.88
C GLY A 164 -4.87 2.13 -10.49
N CYS A 165 -5.82 3.02 -10.20
CA CYS A 165 -6.55 3.05 -8.93
C CYS A 165 -7.43 1.81 -8.66
N LYS A 166 -7.64 0.94 -9.65
CA LYS A 166 -8.35 -0.34 -9.46
C LYS A 166 -7.44 -1.50 -9.06
N GLY A 167 -6.19 -1.19 -8.69
CA GLY A 167 -5.22 -2.15 -8.18
C GLY A 167 -4.26 -2.70 -9.22
N GLY A 168 -3.20 -3.35 -8.74
CA GLY A 168 -2.14 -3.94 -9.55
C GLY A 168 -1.38 -5.05 -8.84
N TRP A 169 -0.38 -5.58 -9.53
CA TRP A 169 0.48 -6.66 -9.07
C TRP A 169 1.87 -6.13 -8.70
N PRO A 170 2.27 -6.15 -7.42
CA PRO A 170 3.57 -5.63 -6.98
C PRO A 170 4.76 -6.24 -7.73
N ILE A 171 4.75 -7.54 -7.99
CA ILE A 171 5.84 -8.17 -8.75
C ILE A 171 5.99 -7.59 -10.15
N LYS A 172 4.88 -7.20 -10.80
CA LYS A 172 4.92 -6.55 -12.10
C LYS A 172 5.52 -5.14 -12.03
N ALA A 173 5.34 -4.46 -10.90
CA ALA A 173 6.01 -3.19 -10.63
C ALA A 173 7.53 -3.38 -10.55
N TRP A 174 8.01 -4.39 -9.83
CA TRP A 174 9.45 -4.70 -9.80
C TRP A 174 10.02 -5.10 -11.17
N GLU A 175 9.28 -5.87 -11.97
CA GLU A 175 9.64 -6.16 -13.37
C GLU A 175 9.70 -4.89 -14.23
N TYR A 176 8.79 -3.93 -13.98
CA TYR A 176 8.77 -2.63 -14.65
C TYR A 176 10.02 -1.81 -14.29
N PHE A 177 10.36 -1.72 -13.01
CA PHE A 177 11.58 -1.03 -12.56
C PHE A 177 12.84 -1.60 -13.21
N ARG A 178 12.92 -2.93 -13.36
CA ARG A 178 14.04 -3.58 -14.03
C ARG A 178 14.12 -3.22 -15.51
N LYS A 179 13.01 -3.14 -16.20
CA LYS A 179 12.95 -3.00 -17.65
C LYS A 179 12.87 -1.54 -18.11
N HIS A 180 12.14 -0.73 -17.39
CA HIS A 180 11.81 0.64 -17.80
C HIS A 180 12.38 1.69 -16.85
N GLY A 181 12.72 1.29 -15.62
CA GLY A 181 13.06 2.22 -14.56
C GLY A 181 11.82 2.92 -14.02
N ILE A 182 12.03 3.86 -13.12
CA ILE A 182 11.04 4.75 -12.56
C ILE A 182 11.69 6.07 -12.20
N VAL A 183 11.00 7.18 -12.44
CA VAL A 183 11.48 8.52 -12.08
C VAL A 183 11.29 8.82 -10.60
N THR A 184 11.94 9.86 -10.11
CA THR A 184 11.68 10.41 -8.77
C THR A 184 10.30 11.08 -8.69
N GLY A 185 9.73 11.15 -7.50
CA GLY A 185 8.45 11.84 -7.29
C GLY A 185 7.97 11.72 -5.85
N GLY A 186 7.86 12.87 -5.19
CA GLY A 186 7.34 13.01 -3.85
C GLY A 186 5.83 12.82 -3.75
N ASP A 187 5.26 13.24 -2.64
CA ASP A 187 3.83 13.14 -2.39
C ASP A 187 3.03 14.30 -2.97
N TYR A 188 1.73 14.30 -2.73
CA TYR A 188 0.82 15.29 -3.28
C TYR A 188 1.27 16.74 -2.96
N GLN A 189 1.42 17.56 -3.99
CA GLN A 189 1.84 18.95 -3.90
C GLN A 189 3.23 19.21 -3.27
N SER A 190 4.06 18.17 -3.12
CA SER A 190 5.43 18.36 -2.64
C SER A 190 6.32 19.10 -3.64
N TYR A 191 6.01 19.01 -4.94
CA TYR A 191 6.86 19.46 -6.05
C TYR A 191 8.25 18.81 -6.08
N GLU A 192 8.46 17.75 -5.29
CA GLU A 192 9.71 17.02 -5.20
C GLU A 192 9.82 15.97 -6.30
N GLY A 193 10.99 15.86 -6.91
CA GLY A 193 11.27 14.93 -7.99
C GLY A 193 10.57 15.25 -9.31
N CYS A 194 10.66 14.34 -10.25
CA CYS A 194 10.15 14.50 -11.61
C CYS A 194 8.61 14.45 -11.68
N GLN A 195 8.01 13.39 -11.09
CA GLN A 195 6.56 13.18 -11.12
C GLN A 195 6.00 12.93 -9.72
N PRO A 196 5.71 13.98 -8.93
CA PRO A 196 5.00 13.86 -7.66
C PRO A 196 3.62 13.23 -7.81
N TYR A 197 3.15 12.61 -6.75
CA TYR A 197 1.81 12.02 -6.71
C TYR A 197 0.73 13.08 -6.80
N ARG A 198 -0.27 12.89 -7.65
CA ARG A 198 -1.30 13.90 -7.94
C ARG A 198 -2.66 13.61 -7.32
N ILE A 199 -2.81 12.49 -6.64
CA ILE A 199 -4.06 12.18 -5.94
C ILE A 199 -4.00 12.84 -4.57
N PRO A 200 -5.04 13.64 -4.21
CA PRO A 200 -5.09 14.29 -2.91
C PRO A 200 -5.13 13.28 -1.77
N PRO A 201 -4.44 13.57 -0.66
CA PRO A 201 -4.51 12.74 0.53
C PRO A 201 -5.92 12.75 1.14
N CYS A 202 -6.19 11.80 2.02
CA CYS A 202 -7.44 11.66 2.74
C CYS A 202 -7.31 11.94 4.26
N PRO A 203 -6.78 13.10 4.68
CA PRO A 203 -6.65 13.41 6.09
C PRO A 203 -8.03 13.60 6.74
N TYR A 204 -8.04 13.57 8.06
CA TYR A 204 -9.17 14.06 8.82
C TYR A 204 -9.16 15.59 8.88
N ASP A 205 -10.33 16.19 8.71
CA ASP A 205 -10.50 17.63 8.95
C ASP A 205 -10.61 17.92 10.46
N GLN A 206 -10.61 19.23 10.81
CA GLN A 206 -10.74 19.67 12.22
C GLN A 206 -12.04 19.25 12.90
N SER A 207 -13.04 18.80 12.11
CA SER A 207 -14.31 18.29 12.60
C SER A 207 -14.31 16.77 12.75
N GLY A 208 -13.19 16.10 12.47
CA GLY A 208 -13.05 14.64 12.52
C GLY A 208 -13.63 13.91 11.31
N ASN A 209 -13.95 14.64 10.21
CA ASN A 209 -14.45 14.01 9.00
C ASN A 209 -13.31 13.70 8.04
N ASN A 210 -13.29 12.48 7.50
CA ASN A 210 -12.35 12.13 6.43
C ASN A 210 -12.70 12.89 5.15
N THR A 211 -11.72 13.62 4.61
CA THR A 211 -11.93 14.48 3.43
C THR A 211 -12.28 13.71 2.15
N CYS A 212 -12.05 12.42 2.12
CA CYS A 212 -12.39 11.54 1.00
C CYS A 212 -13.73 10.79 1.19
N SER A 213 -14.31 10.84 2.38
CA SER A 213 -15.58 10.14 2.66
C SER A 213 -16.68 10.57 1.69
N GLY A 214 -17.38 9.60 1.11
CA GLY A 214 -18.47 9.85 0.14
C GLY A 214 -18.02 10.31 -1.25
N LYS A 215 -16.73 10.57 -1.49
CA LYS A 215 -16.23 10.91 -2.82
C LYS A 215 -16.05 9.64 -3.68
N PRO A 216 -16.24 9.75 -5.01
CA PRO A 216 -15.93 8.64 -5.91
C PRO A 216 -14.43 8.34 -5.91
N MET A 217 -14.06 7.09 -6.25
CA MET A 217 -12.66 6.74 -6.51
C MET A 217 -12.05 7.66 -7.56
N GLU A 218 -10.79 8.05 -7.37
CA GLU A 218 -10.08 8.85 -8.35
C GLU A 218 -10.02 8.17 -9.71
N LYS A 219 -10.14 8.98 -10.75
CA LYS A 219 -10.00 8.51 -12.12
C LYS A 219 -8.53 8.29 -12.43
N ASN A 220 -8.24 7.25 -13.20
CA ASN A 220 -6.89 7.06 -13.69
C ASN A 220 -6.41 8.28 -14.48
N HIS A 221 -5.24 8.78 -14.12
CA HIS A 221 -4.59 9.87 -14.84
C HIS A 221 -4.05 9.37 -16.19
N ARG A 222 -3.90 10.30 -17.12
CA ARG A 222 -3.17 10.02 -18.34
C ARG A 222 -1.67 9.92 -18.01
N CYS A 223 -1.02 8.86 -18.48
CA CYS A 223 0.44 8.76 -18.41
C CYS A 223 1.09 9.93 -19.15
N THR A 224 2.00 10.62 -18.50
CA THR A 224 2.82 11.69 -19.07
C THR A 224 4.28 11.27 -19.08
N ARG A 225 5.06 11.79 -20.04
CA ARG A 225 6.49 11.52 -20.16
C ARG A 225 7.30 12.80 -20.08
N MET A 226 7.02 13.54 -19.01
CA MET A 226 7.68 14.81 -18.68
C MET A 226 7.68 15.00 -17.16
N CYS A 227 8.67 15.68 -16.66
CA CYS A 227 8.69 16.14 -15.28
C CYS A 227 7.79 17.37 -15.13
N TYR A 228 6.89 17.33 -14.14
CA TYR A 228 6.00 18.45 -13.80
C TYR A 228 6.15 18.88 -12.32
N GLY A 229 6.88 18.15 -11.52
CA GLY A 229 7.34 18.56 -10.20
C GLY A 229 8.55 19.48 -10.34
N ASN A 230 9.73 18.94 -10.24
CA ASN A 230 10.97 19.66 -10.56
C ASN A 230 11.21 19.65 -12.07
N GLN A 231 11.02 20.80 -12.71
CA GLN A 231 11.13 20.97 -14.17
C GLN A 231 12.58 21.03 -14.67
N ASP A 232 13.55 21.12 -13.79
CA ASP A 232 14.97 21.07 -14.14
C ASP A 232 15.46 19.64 -14.41
N LEU A 233 14.65 18.64 -14.06
CA LEU A 233 14.96 17.23 -14.31
C LEU A 233 14.55 16.80 -15.72
N ASP A 234 15.43 16.01 -16.38
CA ASP A 234 15.07 15.34 -17.62
C ASP A 234 14.38 14.00 -17.31
N PHE A 235 13.19 13.81 -17.87
CA PHE A 235 12.38 12.62 -17.63
C PHE A 235 13.09 11.30 -17.95
N LYS A 236 13.94 11.26 -18.99
CA LYS A 236 14.62 10.03 -19.38
C LYS A 236 15.82 9.76 -18.48
N GLU A 237 16.53 10.81 -18.08
CA GLU A 237 17.75 10.70 -17.27
C GLU A 237 17.42 10.44 -15.79
N ASP A 238 16.22 10.86 -15.34
CA ASP A 238 15.79 10.67 -13.97
C ASP A 238 15.36 9.24 -13.61
N HIS A 239 15.29 8.33 -14.59
CA HIS A 239 14.90 6.94 -14.33
C HIS A 239 15.93 6.18 -13.49
N ARG A 240 15.44 5.48 -12.48
CA ARG A 240 16.20 4.56 -11.63
C ARG A 240 15.76 3.13 -11.92
N PHE A 241 16.73 2.21 -11.97
CA PHE A 241 16.50 0.83 -12.38
C PHE A 241 16.86 -0.14 -11.28
N THR A 242 16.06 -1.21 -11.10
CA THR A 242 16.47 -2.34 -10.29
C THR A 242 17.29 -3.32 -11.12
N ARG A 243 18.12 -4.10 -10.41
CA ARG A 243 18.88 -5.17 -11.05
C ARG A 243 18.02 -6.39 -11.36
N ASP A 244 17.09 -6.71 -10.43
CA ASP A 244 16.25 -7.91 -10.51
C ASP A 244 14.86 -7.70 -9.89
N ALA A 245 13.97 -8.68 -10.12
CA ALA A 245 12.63 -8.75 -9.54
C ALA A 245 12.35 -10.19 -9.15
N TYR A 246 12.00 -10.43 -7.87
CA TYR A 246 11.83 -11.78 -7.33
C TYR A 246 10.85 -11.80 -6.16
N TYR A 247 10.30 -12.97 -5.88
CA TYR A 247 9.55 -13.21 -4.64
C TYR A 247 10.48 -13.74 -3.55
N LEU A 248 10.12 -13.48 -2.32
CA LEU A 248 10.78 -14.05 -1.15
C LEU A 248 9.89 -15.15 -0.54
N THR A 249 10.54 -16.23 -0.12
CA THR A 249 9.89 -17.21 0.74
C THR A 249 9.95 -16.73 2.18
N TYR A 250 9.05 -17.22 3.02
CA TYR A 250 9.01 -16.84 4.44
C TYR A 250 10.37 -16.99 5.14
N GLY A 251 11.12 -18.05 4.82
CA GLY A 251 12.46 -18.31 5.38
C GLY A 251 13.59 -17.42 4.83
N THR A 252 13.32 -16.59 3.83
CA THR A 252 14.33 -15.72 3.19
C THR A 252 14.09 -14.23 3.43
N ILE A 253 12.91 -13.83 3.91
CA ILE A 253 12.55 -12.42 4.12
C ILE A 253 13.57 -11.70 5.00
N GLN A 254 13.83 -12.21 6.21
CA GLN A 254 14.73 -11.55 7.15
C GLN A 254 16.14 -11.38 6.59
N LYS A 255 16.65 -12.39 5.88
CA LYS A 255 17.99 -12.35 5.24
C LYS A 255 18.05 -11.30 4.14
N ASP A 256 17.03 -11.22 3.33
CA ASP A 256 16.97 -10.25 2.23
C ASP A 256 16.86 -8.82 2.75
N VAL A 257 15.95 -8.59 3.70
CA VAL A 257 15.78 -7.27 4.34
C VAL A 257 17.05 -6.84 5.05
N LEU A 258 17.72 -7.74 5.79
CA LEU A 258 18.97 -7.43 6.48
C LEU A 258 20.12 -7.10 5.51
N ALA A 259 20.12 -7.69 4.33
CA ALA A 259 21.16 -7.49 3.32
C ALA A 259 20.94 -6.28 2.42
N TYR A 260 19.69 -5.99 2.07
CA TYR A 260 19.37 -5.05 0.99
C TYR A 260 18.37 -3.96 1.39
N GLY A 261 17.72 -4.06 2.53
CA GLY A 261 16.73 -3.09 3.00
C GLY A 261 15.27 -3.51 2.81
N PRO A 262 14.34 -2.60 3.08
CA PRO A 262 12.90 -2.83 3.05
C PRO A 262 12.38 -3.49 1.79
N ILE A 263 11.25 -4.20 1.94
CA ILE A 263 10.57 -4.90 0.84
C ILE A 263 9.10 -4.51 0.77
N GLU A 264 8.48 -4.73 -0.36
CA GLU A 264 7.03 -4.77 -0.44
C GLU A 264 6.53 -6.09 0.13
N ALA A 265 5.47 -6.03 0.91
CA ALA A 265 4.75 -7.17 1.44
C ALA A 265 3.26 -7.04 1.19
N SER A 266 2.65 -8.09 0.65
CA SER A 266 1.21 -8.15 0.42
C SER A 266 0.55 -9.12 1.37
N PHE A 267 -0.61 -8.75 1.94
CA PHE A 267 -1.33 -9.58 2.90
C PHE A 267 -2.85 -9.48 2.74
N GLU A 268 -3.56 -10.42 3.35
CA GLU A 268 -5.01 -10.44 3.41
C GLU A 268 -5.51 -9.45 4.48
N VAL A 269 -6.37 -8.52 4.10
CA VAL A 269 -7.04 -7.59 5.02
C VAL A 269 -8.40 -8.14 5.40
N TYR A 270 -8.68 -8.07 6.69
CA TYR A 270 -9.95 -8.42 7.30
C TYR A 270 -10.64 -7.19 7.91
N ASP A 271 -11.91 -7.28 8.21
CA ASP A 271 -12.74 -6.15 8.64
C ASP A 271 -12.37 -5.54 10.01
N ASP A 272 -11.58 -6.23 10.79
CA ASP A 272 -11.03 -5.70 12.05
C ASP A 272 -9.74 -4.87 11.85
N PHE A 273 -8.99 -5.10 10.75
CA PHE A 273 -7.72 -4.42 10.49
C PHE A 273 -7.82 -2.89 10.30
N PRO A 274 -8.86 -2.31 9.63
CA PRO A 274 -8.99 -0.87 9.50
C PRO A 274 -8.98 -0.11 10.83
N SER A 275 -9.38 -0.75 11.91
CA SER A 275 -9.43 -0.16 13.26
C SER A 275 -8.15 -0.38 14.09
N TYR A 276 -7.09 -0.93 13.53
CA TYR A 276 -5.82 -1.12 14.26
C TYR A 276 -5.26 0.22 14.77
N LYS A 277 -4.83 0.26 16.04
CA LYS A 277 -4.14 1.41 16.67
C LYS A 277 -2.76 1.08 17.19
N SER A 278 -2.57 -0.04 17.88
CA SER A 278 -1.27 -0.39 18.49
C SER A 278 -1.18 -1.86 18.86
N GLY A 279 0.02 -2.33 19.17
CA GLY A 279 0.29 -3.72 19.54
C GLY A 279 0.53 -4.62 18.33
N VAL A 280 0.50 -5.94 18.52
CA VAL A 280 0.70 -6.93 17.44
C VAL A 280 -0.66 -7.40 16.95
N TYR A 281 -1.04 -7.00 15.74
CA TYR A 281 -2.30 -7.39 15.12
C TYR A 281 -2.35 -8.90 14.90
N ILE A 282 -3.35 -9.50 15.48
CA ILE A 282 -3.76 -10.87 15.20
C ILE A 282 -5.23 -10.81 14.81
N LYS A 283 -5.53 -11.29 13.62
CA LYS A 283 -6.89 -11.33 13.07
C LYS A 283 -7.86 -12.02 14.03
N SER A 284 -9.00 -11.40 14.29
CA SER A 284 -10.07 -12.01 15.06
C SER A 284 -10.61 -13.27 14.40
N GLU A 285 -11.05 -14.26 15.19
CA GLU A 285 -11.48 -15.57 14.66
C GLU A 285 -12.59 -15.44 13.61
N ASN A 286 -13.56 -14.57 13.85
CA ASN A 286 -14.72 -14.35 13.00
C ASN A 286 -14.57 -13.21 11.99
N ALA A 287 -13.38 -12.61 11.87
CA ALA A 287 -13.16 -11.49 10.97
C ALA A 287 -13.40 -11.86 9.50
N SER A 288 -14.09 -10.98 8.78
CA SER A 288 -14.48 -11.15 7.38
C SER A 288 -13.41 -10.60 6.44
N TYR A 289 -13.05 -11.37 5.42
CA TYR A 289 -12.07 -10.96 4.40
C TYR A 289 -12.59 -9.78 3.56
N LEU A 290 -11.80 -8.71 3.47
CA LEU A 290 -12.10 -7.52 2.65
C LEU A 290 -11.34 -7.50 1.33
N GLY A 291 -10.06 -7.88 1.30
CA GLY A 291 -9.24 -7.80 0.10
C GLY A 291 -7.76 -7.95 0.34
N GLY A 292 -6.95 -7.74 -0.69
CA GLY A 292 -5.49 -7.74 -0.62
C GLY A 292 -4.92 -6.33 -0.53
N HIS A 293 -3.96 -6.13 0.36
CA HIS A 293 -3.25 -4.86 0.56
C HIS A 293 -1.76 -5.05 0.43
N ALA A 294 -1.06 -4.03 -0.05
CA ALA A 294 0.40 -4.01 -0.20
C ALA A 294 0.98 -2.88 0.63
N VAL A 295 2.01 -3.19 1.40
CA VAL A 295 2.64 -2.31 2.39
C VAL A 295 4.16 -2.47 2.35
N LYS A 296 4.90 -1.61 3.03
CA LYS A 296 6.36 -1.67 3.11
C LYS A 296 6.79 -2.34 4.42
N LEU A 297 7.49 -3.48 4.34
CA LEU A 297 8.06 -4.18 5.49
C LEU A 297 9.45 -3.62 5.78
N ILE A 298 9.64 -3.11 6.99
CA ILE A 298 10.87 -2.44 7.42
C ILE A 298 11.58 -3.13 8.60
N GLY A 299 10.98 -4.18 9.18
CA GLY A 299 11.59 -4.82 10.33
C GLY A 299 10.78 -5.96 10.92
N TRP A 300 11.24 -6.43 12.08
CA TRP A 300 10.61 -7.47 12.87
C TRP A 300 11.03 -7.40 14.32
N GLY A 301 10.33 -8.10 15.16
CA GLY A 301 10.65 -8.22 16.58
C GLY A 301 9.70 -9.13 17.32
N GLU A 302 9.72 -8.99 18.64
CA GLU A 302 8.80 -9.66 19.55
C GLU A 302 8.26 -8.64 20.56
N GLU A 303 6.98 -8.67 20.81
CA GLU A 303 6.30 -7.84 21.82
C GLU A 303 5.45 -8.73 22.72
N TYR A 304 5.75 -8.73 24.01
CA TYR A 304 5.08 -9.59 25.02
C TYR A 304 5.04 -11.09 24.64
N GLY A 305 6.11 -11.59 24.01
CA GLY A 305 6.22 -12.98 23.58
C GLY A 305 5.55 -13.28 22.23
N VAL A 306 5.02 -12.26 21.55
CA VAL A 306 4.39 -12.39 20.24
C VAL A 306 5.34 -11.86 19.15
N PRO A 307 5.83 -12.71 18.23
CA PRO A 307 6.66 -12.26 17.12
C PRO A 307 5.84 -11.43 16.13
N TYR A 308 6.48 -10.42 15.54
CA TYR A 308 5.82 -9.53 14.58
C TYR A 308 6.74 -9.11 13.43
N TRP A 309 6.11 -8.74 12.32
CA TRP A 309 6.68 -7.90 11.28
C TRP A 309 6.32 -6.44 11.55
N LEU A 310 7.27 -5.51 11.32
CA LEU A 310 7.06 -4.07 11.40
C LEU A 310 6.86 -3.51 9.99
N LEU A 311 5.73 -2.83 9.78
CA LEU A 311 5.31 -2.39 8.45
C LEU A 311 4.89 -0.91 8.46
N VAL A 312 5.11 -0.26 7.31
CA VAL A 312 4.63 1.10 7.02
C VAL A 312 3.45 0.99 6.06
N ASN A 313 2.32 1.56 6.46
CA ASN A 313 1.10 1.63 5.66
C ASN A 313 1.10 2.86 4.73
N SER A 314 0.11 2.97 3.86
CA SER A 314 -0.10 4.09 2.94
C SER A 314 -1.48 4.77 3.11
N TRP A 315 -1.97 4.83 4.35
CA TRP A 315 -3.24 5.45 4.72
C TRP A 315 -3.04 6.68 5.63
N ASN A 316 -1.91 7.41 5.44
CA ASN A 316 -1.37 8.53 6.23
C ASN A 316 -1.00 8.21 7.69
N GLU A 317 -0.43 9.21 8.38
CA GLU A 317 0.06 9.06 9.76
C GLU A 317 -1.05 9.01 10.83
N ASP A 318 -2.26 9.47 10.52
CA ASP A 318 -3.39 9.42 11.46
C ASP A 318 -3.90 8.01 11.69
N TRP A 319 -3.64 7.10 10.72
CA TRP A 319 -3.99 5.69 10.83
C TRP A 319 -2.97 4.90 11.66
N GLY A 320 -3.47 3.98 12.50
CA GLY A 320 -2.63 3.02 13.22
C GLY A 320 -1.72 3.66 14.26
N ASP A 321 -0.48 3.16 14.34
CA ASP A 321 0.58 3.70 15.18
C ASP A 321 1.45 4.68 14.36
N ASN A 322 0.97 5.91 14.15
CA ASN A 322 1.59 6.91 13.29
C ASN A 322 1.89 6.36 11.88
N GLY A 323 0.91 5.71 11.24
CA GLY A 323 1.03 5.11 9.92
C GLY A 323 1.72 3.76 9.88
N LEU A 324 2.21 3.25 11.01
CA LEU A 324 2.85 1.95 11.13
C LEU A 324 1.92 0.92 11.77
N PHE A 325 2.28 -0.35 11.60
CA PHE A 325 1.63 -1.45 12.31
C PHE A 325 2.56 -2.66 12.47
N LYS A 326 2.18 -3.55 13.39
CA LYS A 326 2.84 -4.84 13.63
C LYS A 326 1.85 -5.97 13.37
N ILE A 327 2.26 -7.03 12.67
CA ILE A 327 1.43 -8.19 12.33
C ILE A 327 2.20 -9.49 12.51
#